data_4c4a2e7803c446197caedcf046190b7f
#
_entry.id   4c4a2e7803c446197caedcf046190b7f
#
_cell.length_a   1.000
_cell.length_b   1.000
_cell.length_c   1.000
_cell.angle_alpha   90.00
_cell.angle_beta   90.00
_cell.angle_gamma   90.00
#
_symmetry.space_group_name_H-M   'P 1'
#
loop_
_entity.id
_entity.type
_entity.pdbx_description
1 polymer ?
#
loop_
_entity_poly.entity_id
_entity_poly.type
_entity_poly.pdbx_seq_one_letter_code
_entity_poly.pdbx_strand_id
1 'polypeptide(L)'
;MTSWFFDRMRSFGEADAIVFNGVSYSYAQLARLTGEWERFLDRGGVHAGQVVALEGVSSVEACAGLLALIERGAIIVPMTPLPPAKRAEFHEVAEVETVITIDSQQWRRSIEITGRNSEHELYDQLRTDGVPGLVLFSSGTTGRSKASVLDFSKVLSKYGPPTRPRRTLGFLNLDHIGGINTLLHTLSQGGALVTIDERTPDKVCAAIESNAIQILPTTPTFLNMLLISRSYERHDLSSLQLVSYGTEPMPEGTLTRLGQALPHTRLKQTYGLSELGIMPTKSRDDGSLWVKLGGEGFSYRIEDGILWIRSDMAMLGYLNAPAPFDDEGFFNTQDAVETDGDYVRILGRKSELINVAGEKVYPSEVENVLLELDYVADAVVSGRPSHVTGQVVKAIVRLTGPVDDARATSRAIREHCARRLEAFKVPVVVEVTTADTHSDRFKKIRSAV
;
A
#
# COMPACT_ATOMS: atom_id res chain seq x y z
N MET A 1 -6.04 17.06 20.34
CA MET A 1 -5.36 15.74 20.36
C MET A 1 -4.23 15.61 19.33
N THR A 2 -4.25 16.33 18.22
CA THR A 2 -3.24 16.29 17.14
C THR A 2 -2.12 17.34 17.28
N SER A 3 -2.24 18.32 18.17
CA SER A 3 -1.32 19.46 18.33
C SER A 3 0.14 19.06 18.54
N TRP A 4 0.41 18.00 19.31
CA TRP A 4 1.75 17.51 19.57
C TRP A 4 2.53 17.19 18.28
N PHE A 5 1.84 16.68 17.26
CA PHE A 5 2.46 16.32 15.99
C PHE A 5 2.92 17.57 15.23
N PHE A 6 2.07 18.58 15.15
CA PHE A 6 2.38 19.86 14.49
C PHE A 6 3.45 20.65 15.25
N ASP A 7 3.39 20.68 16.61
CA ASP A 7 4.39 21.34 17.43
C ASP A 7 5.76 20.67 17.26
N ARG A 8 5.80 19.33 17.22
CA ARG A 8 7.02 18.59 16.95
C ARG A 8 7.56 18.88 15.55
N MET A 9 6.73 18.89 14.52
CA MET A 9 7.16 19.26 13.17
C MET A 9 7.77 20.67 13.12
N ARG A 10 7.11 21.65 13.74
CA ARG A 10 7.61 23.04 13.80
C ARG A 10 8.98 23.13 14.48
N SER A 11 9.25 22.26 15.45
CA SER A 11 10.53 22.26 16.18
C SER A 11 11.74 21.84 15.34
N PHE A 12 11.55 21.20 14.17
CA PHE A 12 12.65 20.79 13.29
C PHE A 12 13.17 21.94 12.41
N GLY A 13 12.50 23.08 12.34
CA GLY A 13 12.97 24.33 11.76
C GLY A 13 13.40 24.22 10.30
N GLU A 14 14.68 24.47 10.01
CA GLU A 14 15.23 24.48 8.65
C GLU A 14 15.71 23.12 8.15
N ALA A 15 15.49 22.03 8.89
CA ALA A 15 15.76 20.68 8.39
C ALA A 15 14.87 20.36 7.18
N ASP A 16 15.35 19.54 6.25
CA ASP A 16 14.58 19.06 5.09
C ASP A 16 13.35 18.26 5.57
N ALA A 17 12.16 18.65 5.14
CA ALA A 17 10.90 17.94 5.40
C ALA A 17 10.42 17.14 4.18
N ILE A 18 10.39 17.79 3.02
CA ILE A 18 9.95 17.18 1.76
C ILE A 18 10.94 17.56 0.67
N VAL A 19 11.36 16.58 -0.12
CA VAL A 19 12.07 16.80 -1.38
C VAL A 19 11.16 16.38 -2.52
N PHE A 20 10.82 17.31 -3.38
CA PHE A 20 9.94 17.08 -4.52
C PHE A 20 10.64 17.49 -5.80
N ASN A 21 10.82 16.55 -6.73
CA ASN A 21 11.52 16.77 -8.02
C ASN A 21 12.87 17.49 -7.86
N GLY A 22 13.65 17.09 -6.85
CA GLY A 22 14.97 17.65 -6.57
C GLY A 22 14.96 19.01 -5.83
N VAL A 23 13.79 19.57 -5.54
CA VAL A 23 13.64 20.79 -4.73
C VAL A 23 13.35 20.42 -3.29
N SER A 24 14.20 20.89 -2.37
CA SER A 24 14.01 20.65 -0.94
C SER A 24 13.16 21.76 -0.30
N TYR A 25 12.23 21.34 0.56
CA TYR A 25 11.38 22.19 1.39
C TYR A 25 11.67 21.88 2.84
N SER A 26 12.08 22.88 3.62
CA SER A 26 12.32 22.73 5.05
C SER A 26 11.01 22.59 5.83
N TYR A 27 11.09 22.12 7.10
CA TYR A 27 9.93 22.10 7.98
C TYR A 27 9.33 23.50 8.18
N ALA A 28 10.16 24.53 8.27
CA ALA A 28 9.67 25.90 8.33
C ALA A 28 8.93 26.33 7.05
N GLN A 29 9.42 25.91 5.89
CA GLN A 29 8.72 26.15 4.61
C GLN A 29 7.41 25.37 4.51
N LEU A 30 7.41 24.08 4.93
CA LEU A 30 6.21 23.27 4.97
C LEU A 30 5.15 23.87 5.93
N ALA A 31 5.57 24.35 7.09
CA ALA A 31 4.66 25.02 8.05
C ALA A 31 4.05 26.30 7.46
N ARG A 32 4.84 27.10 6.72
CA ARG A 32 4.31 28.28 5.99
C ARG A 32 3.29 27.88 4.94
N LEU A 33 3.60 26.85 4.14
CA LEU A 33 2.71 26.35 3.11
C LEU A 33 1.41 25.78 3.73
N THR A 34 1.49 25.07 4.86
CA THR A 34 0.31 24.59 5.61
C THR A 34 -0.55 25.80 6.06
N GLY A 35 0.07 26.89 6.55
CA GLY A 35 -0.64 28.12 6.90
C GLY A 35 -1.26 28.85 5.69
N GLU A 36 -0.70 28.72 4.48
CA GLU A 36 -1.33 29.19 3.24
C GLU A 36 -2.55 28.32 2.86
N TRP A 37 -2.45 27.03 3.08
CA TRP A 37 -3.56 26.11 2.94
C TRP A 37 -4.71 26.43 3.90
N GLU A 38 -4.41 26.73 5.17
CA GLU A 38 -5.44 27.12 6.15
C GLU A 38 -6.24 28.35 5.65
N ARG A 39 -5.55 29.40 5.16
CA ARG A 39 -6.19 30.58 4.58
C ARG A 39 -7.00 30.27 3.31
N PHE A 40 -6.57 29.29 2.53
CA PHE A 40 -7.30 28.83 1.35
C PHE A 40 -8.57 28.07 1.77
N LEU A 41 -8.50 27.20 2.79
CA LEU A 41 -9.65 26.48 3.35
C LEU A 41 -10.67 27.45 3.96
N ASP A 42 -10.21 28.50 4.69
CA ASP A 42 -11.11 29.54 5.25
C ASP A 42 -11.90 30.25 4.15
N ARG A 43 -11.23 30.67 3.08
CA ARG A 43 -11.91 31.33 1.95
C ARG A 43 -12.88 30.39 1.22
N GLY A 44 -12.60 29.11 1.22
CA GLY A 44 -13.45 28.09 0.62
C GLY A 44 -14.60 27.62 1.53
N GLY A 45 -14.68 28.11 2.77
CA GLY A 45 -15.72 27.73 3.73
C GLY A 45 -15.57 26.31 4.27
N VAL A 46 -14.36 25.72 4.20
CA VAL A 46 -14.10 24.39 4.73
C VAL A 46 -14.01 24.44 6.25
N HIS A 47 -14.79 23.61 6.93
CA HIS A 47 -14.87 23.57 8.39
C HIS A 47 -14.60 22.20 8.97
N ALA A 48 -14.43 22.11 10.30
CA ALA A 48 -14.25 20.85 11.01
C ALA A 48 -15.45 19.91 10.79
N GLY A 49 -15.17 18.60 10.67
CA GLY A 49 -16.17 17.56 10.44
C GLY A 49 -16.76 17.51 9.02
N GLN A 50 -16.34 18.40 8.13
CA GLN A 50 -16.76 18.36 6.72
C GLN A 50 -16.01 17.27 5.96
N VAL A 51 -16.70 16.56 5.08
CA VAL A 51 -16.10 15.51 4.23
C VAL A 51 -15.48 16.14 2.99
N VAL A 52 -14.15 16.08 2.91
CA VAL A 52 -13.34 16.76 1.89
C VAL A 52 -12.53 15.76 1.09
N ALA A 53 -12.78 15.67 -0.22
CA ALA A 53 -11.89 14.98 -1.13
C ALA A 53 -10.68 15.86 -1.43
N LEU A 54 -9.46 15.32 -1.23
CA LEU A 54 -8.20 15.94 -1.62
C LEU A 54 -7.63 15.18 -2.82
N GLU A 55 -7.77 15.76 -3.99
CA GLU A 55 -7.40 15.14 -5.26
C GLU A 55 -6.09 15.70 -5.81
N GLY A 56 -5.14 14.81 -6.10
CA GLY A 56 -3.88 15.18 -6.71
C GLY A 56 -2.82 14.09 -6.63
N VAL A 57 -1.71 14.31 -7.29
CA VAL A 57 -0.52 13.46 -7.17
C VAL A 57 0.22 13.74 -5.87
N SER A 58 0.99 12.77 -5.38
CA SER A 58 1.82 12.95 -4.19
C SER A 58 2.88 14.03 -4.43
N SER A 59 2.70 15.19 -3.83
CA SER A 59 3.52 16.40 -4.02
C SER A 59 3.62 17.15 -2.69
N VAL A 60 4.47 18.16 -2.61
CA VAL A 60 4.56 19.04 -1.44
C VAL A 60 3.22 19.73 -1.17
N GLU A 61 2.49 20.11 -2.22
CA GLU A 61 1.16 20.71 -2.13
C GLU A 61 0.13 19.74 -1.53
N ALA A 62 0.10 18.48 -2.01
CA ALA A 62 -0.80 17.46 -1.48
C ALA A 62 -0.48 17.13 -0.01
N CYS A 63 0.80 17.06 0.36
CA CYS A 63 1.22 16.85 1.74
C CYS A 63 0.79 18.01 2.65
N ALA A 64 1.01 19.26 2.23
CA ALA A 64 0.63 20.44 3.00
C ALA A 64 -0.90 20.57 3.11
N GLY A 65 -1.64 20.27 2.03
CA GLY A 65 -3.11 20.23 2.03
C GLY A 65 -3.67 19.18 2.99
N LEU A 66 -3.09 17.97 2.98
CA LEU A 66 -3.46 16.91 3.93
C LEU A 66 -3.23 17.37 5.38
N LEU A 67 -2.05 17.97 5.67
CA LEU A 67 -1.72 18.46 7.00
C LEU A 67 -2.69 19.57 7.46
N ALA A 68 -3.02 20.52 6.59
CA ALA A 68 -3.97 21.57 6.89
C ALA A 68 -5.39 21.02 7.17
N LEU A 69 -5.84 20.04 6.39
CA LEU A 69 -7.13 19.39 6.61
C LEU A 69 -7.17 18.60 7.93
N ILE A 70 -6.04 17.96 8.34
CA ILE A 70 -5.93 17.32 9.65
C ILE A 70 -6.01 18.37 10.77
N GLU A 71 -5.26 19.48 10.66
CA GLU A 71 -5.26 20.57 11.66
C GLU A 71 -6.64 21.24 11.76
N ARG A 72 -7.34 21.36 10.62
CA ARG A 72 -8.73 21.83 10.51
C ARG A 72 -9.75 20.90 11.19
N GLY A 73 -9.44 19.63 11.36
CA GLY A 73 -10.39 18.62 11.86
C GLY A 73 -11.40 18.14 10.81
N ALA A 74 -11.04 18.19 9.53
CA ALA A 74 -11.87 17.69 8.43
C ALA A 74 -11.87 16.15 8.38
N ILE A 75 -12.87 15.58 7.69
CA ILE A 75 -12.91 14.16 7.30
C ILE A 75 -12.34 14.07 5.89
N ILE A 76 -11.17 13.48 5.73
CA ILE A 76 -10.36 13.59 4.53
C ILE A 76 -10.48 12.33 3.68
N VAL A 77 -10.75 12.51 2.40
CA VAL A 77 -10.76 11.45 1.37
C VAL A 77 -9.60 11.74 0.41
N PRO A 78 -8.38 11.24 0.67
CA PRO A 78 -7.28 11.44 -0.26
C PRO A 78 -7.47 10.59 -1.51
N MET A 79 -7.31 11.20 -2.67
CA MET A 79 -7.54 10.57 -3.96
C MET A 79 -6.43 10.94 -4.95
N THR A 80 -5.90 9.94 -5.65
CA THR A 80 -5.10 10.13 -6.85
C THR A 80 -6.01 10.30 -8.08
N PRO A 81 -5.50 10.80 -9.22
CA PRO A 81 -6.29 10.87 -10.45
C PRO A 81 -6.93 9.51 -10.80
N LEU A 82 -8.23 9.49 -10.99
CA LEU A 82 -9.04 8.32 -11.30
C LEU A 82 -9.86 8.53 -12.58
N PRO A 83 -10.26 7.44 -13.27
CA PRO A 83 -11.24 7.52 -14.34
C PRO A 83 -12.55 8.18 -13.84
N PRO A 84 -13.24 9.00 -14.67
CA PRO A 84 -14.40 9.79 -14.23
C PRO A 84 -15.49 8.98 -13.52
N ALA A 85 -15.83 7.80 -14.02
CA ALA A 85 -16.84 6.93 -13.41
C ALA A 85 -16.42 6.46 -11.99
N LYS A 86 -15.13 6.12 -11.81
CA LYS A 86 -14.61 5.68 -10.52
C LYS A 86 -14.50 6.82 -9.52
N ARG A 87 -14.10 8.01 -10.01
CA ARG A 87 -14.08 9.24 -9.22
C ARG A 87 -15.50 9.57 -8.70
N ALA A 88 -16.52 9.51 -9.58
CA ALA A 88 -17.91 9.75 -9.20
C ALA A 88 -18.41 8.73 -8.16
N GLU A 89 -18.11 7.43 -8.34
CA GLU A 89 -18.42 6.37 -7.37
C GLU A 89 -17.82 6.70 -5.99
N PHE A 90 -16.55 7.11 -5.94
CA PHE A 90 -15.88 7.41 -4.66
C PHE A 90 -16.48 8.64 -3.97
N HIS A 91 -16.79 9.69 -4.72
CA HIS A 91 -17.48 10.87 -4.19
C HIS A 91 -18.87 10.53 -3.64
N GLU A 92 -19.60 9.65 -4.31
CA GLU A 92 -20.92 9.20 -3.87
C GLU A 92 -20.83 8.36 -2.60
N VAL A 93 -19.99 7.34 -2.59
CA VAL A 93 -19.82 6.42 -1.45
C VAL A 93 -19.30 7.14 -0.22
N ALA A 94 -18.36 8.08 -0.38
CA ALA A 94 -17.83 8.85 0.74
C ALA A 94 -18.68 10.08 1.09
N GLU A 95 -19.81 10.32 0.43
CA GLU A 95 -20.67 11.50 0.67
C GLU A 95 -19.88 12.81 0.65
N VAL A 96 -18.98 12.98 -0.32
CA VAL A 96 -18.06 14.11 -0.40
C VAL A 96 -18.81 15.41 -0.54
N GLU A 97 -18.63 16.34 0.41
CA GLU A 97 -19.26 17.67 0.44
C GLU A 97 -18.45 18.71 -0.31
N THR A 98 -17.13 18.61 -0.24
CA THR A 98 -16.20 19.53 -0.89
C THR A 98 -15.07 18.76 -1.60
N VAL A 99 -14.77 19.16 -2.82
CA VAL A 99 -13.65 18.62 -3.59
C VAL A 99 -12.57 19.70 -3.71
N ILE A 100 -11.37 19.36 -3.28
CA ILE A 100 -10.17 20.17 -3.48
C ILE A 100 -9.29 19.46 -4.50
N THR A 101 -9.03 20.08 -5.63
CA THR A 101 -8.17 19.56 -6.67
C THR A 101 -6.86 20.35 -6.75
N ILE A 102 -5.74 19.65 -6.83
CA ILE A 102 -4.42 20.19 -7.04
C ILE A 102 -3.99 19.87 -8.48
N ASP A 103 -3.88 20.90 -9.32
CA ASP A 103 -3.40 20.75 -10.68
C ASP A 103 -1.90 20.39 -10.67
N SER A 104 -1.54 19.26 -11.26
CA SER A 104 -0.17 18.73 -11.25
C SER A 104 0.81 19.52 -12.14
N GLN A 105 0.31 20.33 -13.09
CA GLN A 105 1.15 21.11 -14.00
C GLN A 105 1.42 22.52 -13.48
N GLN A 106 0.40 23.16 -12.89
CA GLN A 106 0.47 24.56 -12.46
C GLN A 106 0.44 24.71 -10.93
N TRP A 107 0.27 23.63 -10.19
CA TRP A 107 0.13 23.59 -8.71
C TRP A 107 -0.97 24.52 -8.20
N ARG A 108 -2.00 24.75 -9.03
CA ARG A 108 -3.16 25.55 -8.64
C ARG A 108 -4.11 24.70 -7.83
N ARG A 109 -4.65 25.32 -6.79
CA ARG A 109 -5.68 24.73 -5.92
C ARG A 109 -7.04 25.23 -6.38
N SER A 110 -8.01 24.36 -6.49
CA SER A 110 -9.42 24.70 -6.71
C SER A 110 -10.31 24.03 -5.67
N ILE A 111 -11.42 24.70 -5.36
CA ILE A 111 -12.46 24.16 -4.47
C ILE A 111 -13.76 24.09 -5.26
N GLU A 112 -14.45 22.96 -5.16
CA GLU A 112 -15.78 22.71 -5.68
C GLU A 112 -16.68 22.22 -4.54
N ILE A 113 -17.80 22.89 -4.30
CA ILE A 113 -18.84 22.46 -3.36
C ILE A 113 -19.80 21.56 -4.12
N THR A 114 -19.97 20.33 -3.68
CA THR A 114 -20.78 19.32 -4.39
C THR A 114 -22.28 19.51 -4.18
N GLY A 115 -22.68 20.24 -3.14
CA GLY A 115 -24.08 20.36 -2.70
C GLY A 115 -24.63 19.12 -1.99
N ARG A 116 -23.77 18.14 -1.68
CA ARG A 116 -24.14 16.95 -0.88
C ARG A 116 -24.03 17.26 0.61
N ASN A 117 -24.82 16.53 1.40
CA ASN A 117 -24.65 16.46 2.84
C ASN A 117 -24.11 15.07 3.20
N SER A 118 -23.25 15.00 4.18
CA SER A 118 -22.73 13.75 4.71
C SER A 118 -23.46 13.40 6.01
N GLU A 119 -24.25 12.32 5.97
CA GLU A 119 -25.19 11.93 7.05
C GLU A 119 -24.86 10.55 7.66
N HIS A 120 -23.75 9.93 7.23
CA HIS A 120 -23.37 8.60 7.71
C HIS A 120 -23.00 8.64 9.20
N GLU A 121 -23.51 7.69 10.01
CA GLU A 121 -23.33 7.59 11.47
C GLU A 121 -21.85 7.61 11.92
N LEU A 122 -20.94 7.03 11.12
CA LEU A 122 -19.50 7.04 11.41
C LEU A 122 -18.91 8.46 11.35
N TYR A 123 -19.47 9.34 10.52
CA TYR A 123 -19.08 10.75 10.47
C TYR A 123 -19.60 11.51 11.68
N ASP A 124 -20.81 11.20 12.14
CA ASP A 124 -21.38 11.80 13.34
C ASP A 124 -20.57 11.44 14.60
N GLN A 125 -20.04 10.22 14.65
CA GLN A 125 -19.11 9.81 15.71
C GLN A 125 -17.84 10.69 15.70
N LEU A 126 -17.17 10.86 14.54
CA LEU A 126 -15.97 11.72 14.41
C LEU A 126 -16.25 13.18 14.78
N ARG A 127 -17.41 13.71 14.36
CA ARG A 127 -17.86 15.07 14.69
C ARG A 127 -18.10 15.24 16.19
N THR A 128 -18.76 14.26 16.82
CA THR A 128 -19.03 14.25 18.26
C THR A 128 -17.75 14.20 19.07
N ASP A 129 -16.79 13.37 18.65
CA ASP A 129 -15.49 13.23 19.29
C ASP A 129 -14.56 14.43 19.01
N GLY A 130 -14.91 15.30 18.04
CA GLY A 130 -14.13 16.47 17.62
C GLY A 130 -12.77 16.11 17.05
N VAL A 131 -12.67 14.99 16.30
CA VAL A 131 -11.43 14.47 15.74
C VAL A 131 -11.45 14.46 14.20
N PRO A 132 -10.31 14.67 13.52
CA PRO A 132 -10.23 14.52 12.08
C PRO A 132 -10.46 13.08 11.66
N GLY A 133 -11.10 12.88 10.50
CA GLY A 133 -11.33 11.58 9.91
C GLY A 133 -10.45 11.29 8.70
N LEU A 134 -10.24 10.02 8.40
CA LEU A 134 -9.60 9.55 7.18
C LEU A 134 -10.46 8.49 6.52
N VAL A 135 -10.80 8.68 5.25
CA VAL A 135 -11.53 7.68 4.45
C VAL A 135 -10.60 7.12 3.40
N LEU A 136 -10.40 5.80 3.42
CA LEU A 136 -9.56 5.10 2.45
C LEU A 136 -10.36 4.06 1.67
N PHE A 137 -10.19 4.07 0.35
CA PHE A 137 -10.80 3.08 -0.52
C PHE A 137 -9.86 1.90 -0.75
N SER A 138 -10.34 0.70 -0.46
CA SER A 138 -9.68 -0.56 -0.77
C SER A 138 -10.38 -1.27 -1.94
N SER A 139 -9.60 -2.03 -2.74
CA SER A 139 -10.17 -2.89 -3.77
C SER A 139 -10.94 -4.03 -3.11
N GLY A 140 -12.26 -3.96 -3.13
CA GLY A 140 -13.11 -5.06 -2.63
C GLY A 140 -12.97 -6.31 -3.51
N THR A 141 -12.94 -7.48 -2.89
CA THR A 141 -12.96 -8.80 -3.58
C THR A 141 -14.24 -9.01 -4.39
N THR A 142 -15.28 -8.21 -4.17
CA THR A 142 -16.58 -8.24 -4.83
C THR A 142 -16.69 -7.30 -6.05
N GLY A 143 -15.58 -6.67 -6.48
CA GLY A 143 -15.55 -5.73 -7.59
C GLY A 143 -15.92 -4.28 -7.25
N ARG A 144 -16.60 -4.03 -6.12
CA ARG A 144 -16.85 -2.67 -5.60
C ARG A 144 -15.82 -2.32 -4.53
N SER A 145 -15.29 -1.10 -4.58
CA SER A 145 -14.35 -0.62 -3.57
C SER A 145 -15.08 -0.40 -2.23
N LYS A 146 -14.42 -0.79 -1.13
CA LYS A 146 -14.90 -0.53 0.22
C LYS A 146 -14.24 0.73 0.77
N ALA A 147 -15.02 1.58 1.43
CA ALA A 147 -14.56 2.82 2.04
C ALA A 147 -14.46 2.65 3.56
N SER A 148 -13.24 2.52 4.10
CA SER A 148 -12.97 2.44 5.53
C SER A 148 -12.84 3.83 6.15
N VAL A 149 -13.49 4.06 7.29
CA VAL A 149 -13.43 5.32 8.05
C VAL A 149 -12.54 5.14 9.27
N LEU A 150 -11.50 5.95 9.40
CA LEU A 150 -10.56 5.92 10.52
C LEU A 150 -10.60 7.24 11.28
N ASP A 151 -10.42 7.15 12.60
CA ASP A 151 -10.07 8.29 13.45
C ASP A 151 -8.60 8.67 13.22
N PHE A 152 -8.36 9.84 12.66
CA PHE A 152 -7.02 10.28 12.31
C PHE A 152 -6.14 10.54 13.55
N SER A 153 -6.74 10.86 14.68
CA SER A 153 -6.00 11.06 15.94
C SER A 153 -5.37 9.76 16.44
N LYS A 154 -6.08 8.64 16.27
CA LYS A 154 -5.55 7.29 16.56
C LYS A 154 -4.43 6.89 15.60
N VAL A 155 -4.58 7.23 14.30
CA VAL A 155 -3.50 7.01 13.32
C VAL A 155 -2.23 7.78 13.70
N LEU A 156 -2.37 9.03 14.17
CA LEU A 156 -1.24 9.85 14.60
C LEU A 156 -0.57 9.35 15.89
N SER A 157 -1.32 8.80 16.84
CA SER A 157 -0.80 8.38 18.15
C SER A 157 0.39 7.40 18.07
N LYS A 158 0.39 6.55 17.03
CA LYS A 158 1.47 5.60 16.74
C LYS A 158 2.85 6.25 16.61
N TYR A 159 2.94 7.50 16.18
CA TYR A 159 4.20 8.18 15.89
C TYR A 159 4.73 8.99 17.08
N GLY A 160 4.09 8.87 18.24
CA GLY A 160 4.51 9.53 19.48
C GLY A 160 5.94 9.22 19.92
N PRO A 161 6.36 7.94 20.00
CA PRO A 161 7.73 7.59 20.37
C PRO A 161 8.76 8.13 19.37
N PRO A 162 9.84 8.81 19.82
CA PRO A 162 10.86 9.34 18.91
C PRO A 162 11.74 8.24 18.31
N THR A 163 12.12 8.41 17.07
CA THR A 163 13.10 7.57 16.37
C THR A 163 14.14 8.47 15.66
N ARG A 164 15.14 7.86 15.04
CA ARG A 164 16.14 8.63 14.27
C ARG A 164 15.53 9.20 12.97
N PRO A 165 15.82 10.47 12.62
CA PRO A 165 15.46 11.03 11.33
C PRO A 165 16.01 10.20 10.18
N ARG A 166 15.22 10.04 9.12
CA ARG A 166 15.62 9.28 7.92
C ARG A 166 15.10 9.97 6.64
N ARG A 167 15.87 9.82 5.57
CA ARG A 167 15.40 10.18 4.22
C ARG A 167 14.66 8.97 3.64
N THR A 168 13.36 9.14 3.41
CA THR A 168 12.46 8.04 3.04
C THR A 168 11.81 8.34 1.70
N LEU A 169 11.78 7.37 0.77
CA LEU A 169 11.03 7.53 -0.47
C LEU A 169 9.52 7.43 -0.22
N GLY A 170 8.77 8.42 -0.69
CA GLY A 170 7.31 8.41 -0.75
C GLY A 170 6.80 7.56 -1.91
N PHE A 171 7.03 6.25 -1.86
CA PHE A 171 6.68 5.34 -2.95
C PHE A 171 5.18 5.08 -3.07
N LEU A 172 4.48 4.91 -1.95
CA LEU A 172 3.04 4.71 -1.92
C LEU A 172 2.31 6.05 -1.89
N ASN A 173 1.20 6.14 -2.61
CA ASN A 173 0.38 7.35 -2.67
C ASN A 173 -0.39 7.60 -1.37
N LEU A 174 -0.86 8.85 -1.17
CA LEU A 174 -1.62 9.26 0.03
C LEU A 174 -3.03 8.65 0.09
N ASP A 175 -3.55 8.12 -1.00
CA ASP A 175 -4.81 7.35 -1.04
C ASP A 175 -4.66 5.90 -0.53
N HIS A 176 -3.50 5.59 0.07
CA HIS A 176 -3.17 4.29 0.64
C HIS A 176 -2.60 4.45 2.04
N ILE A 177 -3.01 3.57 2.98
CA ILE A 177 -2.53 3.63 4.38
C ILE A 177 -1.00 3.61 4.50
N GLY A 178 -0.31 2.91 3.59
CA GLY A 178 1.15 2.89 3.53
C GLY A 178 1.77 4.24 3.18
N GLY A 179 1.14 5.01 2.29
CA GLY A 179 1.57 6.38 1.94
C GLY A 179 1.35 7.34 3.10
N ILE A 180 0.16 7.32 3.70
CA ILE A 180 -0.15 8.08 4.92
C ILE A 180 0.85 7.74 6.03
N ASN A 181 1.08 6.46 6.30
CA ASN A 181 2.05 6.02 7.31
C ASN A 181 3.47 6.51 7.00
N THR A 182 3.91 6.44 5.75
CA THR A 182 5.26 6.89 5.36
C THR A 182 5.42 8.39 5.57
N LEU A 183 4.46 9.20 5.12
CA LEU A 183 4.45 10.65 5.32
C LEU A 183 4.51 11.00 6.81
N LEU A 184 3.54 10.53 7.59
CA LEU A 184 3.38 10.91 8.98
C LEU A 184 4.54 10.41 9.86
N HIS A 185 5.00 9.17 9.65
CA HIS A 185 6.17 8.65 10.34
C HIS A 185 7.42 9.48 10.03
N THR A 186 7.67 9.78 8.75
CA THR A 186 8.86 10.56 8.36
C THR A 186 8.83 11.95 8.98
N LEU A 187 7.71 12.65 8.85
CA LEU A 187 7.59 14.02 9.36
C LEU A 187 7.60 14.10 10.89
N SER A 188 6.98 13.15 11.59
CA SER A 188 6.99 13.12 13.06
C SER A 188 8.37 12.90 13.66
N GLN A 189 9.31 12.35 12.89
CA GLN A 189 10.66 12.02 13.36
C GLN A 189 11.74 13.01 12.87
N GLY A 190 11.35 14.10 12.20
CA GLY A 190 12.31 15.07 11.64
C GLY A 190 13.07 14.55 10.42
N GLY A 191 12.57 13.52 9.76
CA GLY A 191 13.12 12.96 8.53
C GLY A 191 12.70 13.76 7.30
N ALA A 192 13.23 13.40 6.12
CA ALA A 192 12.84 13.99 4.84
C ALA A 192 12.10 12.97 3.96
N LEU A 193 10.90 13.32 3.52
CA LEU A 193 10.14 12.54 2.53
C LEU A 193 10.58 12.97 1.14
N VAL A 194 11.12 12.05 0.36
CA VAL A 194 11.47 12.28 -1.04
C VAL A 194 10.35 11.74 -1.93
N THR A 195 9.74 12.59 -2.74
CA THR A 195 8.68 12.20 -3.69
C THR A 195 9.15 12.39 -5.12
N ILE A 196 8.69 11.52 -6.01
CA ILE A 196 9.03 11.49 -7.43
C ILE A 196 7.76 11.30 -8.27
N ASP A 197 7.74 11.86 -9.48
CA ASP A 197 6.59 11.76 -10.37
C ASP A 197 6.44 10.37 -10.96
N GLU A 198 7.55 9.77 -11.39
CA GLU A 198 7.58 8.44 -12.01
C GLU A 198 8.26 7.42 -11.12
N ARG A 199 7.61 6.26 -10.95
CA ARG A 199 8.08 5.17 -10.09
C ARG A 199 8.60 3.97 -10.90
N THR A 200 9.27 4.24 -12.03
CA THR A 200 10.02 3.18 -12.72
C THR A 200 11.26 2.78 -11.92
N PRO A 201 11.75 1.54 -12.05
CA PRO A 201 12.96 1.11 -11.32
C PRO A 201 14.15 2.05 -11.49
N ASP A 202 14.37 2.56 -12.70
CA ASP A 202 15.49 3.46 -13.00
C ASP A 202 15.33 4.82 -12.28
N LYS A 203 14.13 5.42 -12.32
CA LYS A 203 13.83 6.68 -11.63
C LYS A 203 13.93 6.56 -10.10
N VAL A 204 13.50 5.42 -9.55
CA VAL A 204 13.63 5.15 -8.12
C VAL A 204 15.09 5.01 -7.71
N CYS A 205 15.91 4.26 -8.48
CA CYS A 205 17.34 4.15 -8.21
C CYS A 205 18.07 5.49 -8.33
N ALA A 206 17.78 6.27 -9.37
CA ALA A 206 18.32 7.62 -9.54
C ALA A 206 17.93 8.56 -8.38
N ALA A 207 16.70 8.45 -7.87
CA ALA A 207 16.26 9.22 -6.71
C ALA A 207 16.99 8.79 -5.42
N ILE A 208 17.25 7.48 -5.23
CA ILE A 208 18.02 6.97 -4.09
C ILE A 208 19.42 7.56 -4.11
N GLU A 209 20.10 7.49 -5.24
CA GLU A 209 21.43 8.05 -5.45
C GLU A 209 21.48 9.55 -5.20
N SER A 210 20.64 10.32 -5.92
CA SER A 210 20.70 11.79 -5.91
C SER A 210 20.25 12.43 -4.60
N ASN A 211 19.39 11.73 -3.82
CA ASN A 211 18.85 12.26 -2.56
C ASN A 211 19.34 11.50 -1.32
N ALA A 212 20.29 10.58 -1.47
CA ALA A 212 20.81 9.75 -0.37
C ALA A 212 19.67 9.10 0.46
N ILE A 213 18.72 8.47 -0.23
CA ILE A 213 17.56 7.83 0.41
C ILE A 213 18.01 6.64 1.23
N GLN A 214 17.52 6.55 2.46
CA GLN A 214 17.89 5.53 3.43
C GLN A 214 16.82 4.43 3.56
N ILE A 215 15.55 4.77 3.30
CA ILE A 215 14.42 3.84 3.43
C ILE A 215 13.58 3.85 2.14
N LEU A 216 13.35 2.65 1.61
CA LEU A 216 12.45 2.40 0.48
C LEU A 216 11.26 1.55 0.96
N PRO A 217 10.11 2.16 1.31
CA PRO A 217 8.85 1.42 1.46
C PRO A 217 8.27 1.11 0.07
N THR A 218 7.96 -0.16 -0.21
CA THR A 218 7.51 -0.54 -1.55
C THR A 218 6.68 -1.85 -1.56
N THR A 219 6.45 -2.42 -2.74
CA THR A 219 5.73 -3.67 -2.94
C THR A 219 6.64 -4.78 -3.48
N PRO A 220 6.35 -6.06 -3.22
CA PRO A 220 7.04 -7.18 -3.84
C PRO A 220 7.07 -7.13 -5.37
N THR A 221 5.96 -6.72 -5.99
CA THR A 221 5.87 -6.52 -7.45
C THR A 221 6.92 -5.52 -7.95
N PHE A 222 7.04 -4.34 -7.30
CA PHE A 222 8.07 -3.37 -7.70
C PHE A 222 9.49 -3.91 -7.51
N LEU A 223 9.74 -4.63 -6.41
CA LEU A 223 11.05 -5.22 -6.15
C LEU A 223 11.44 -6.28 -7.20
N ASN A 224 10.46 -7.05 -7.68
CA ASN A 224 10.69 -7.95 -8.82
C ASN A 224 11.02 -7.18 -10.11
N MET A 225 10.31 -6.07 -10.38
CA MET A 225 10.63 -5.18 -11.52
C MET A 225 12.04 -4.59 -11.41
N LEU A 226 12.46 -4.20 -10.20
CA LEU A 226 13.81 -3.72 -9.93
C LEU A 226 14.87 -4.75 -10.27
N LEU A 227 14.67 -6.01 -9.89
CA LEU A 227 15.57 -7.12 -10.21
C LEU A 227 15.67 -7.37 -11.73
N ILE A 228 14.51 -7.37 -12.42
CA ILE A 228 14.44 -7.58 -13.87
C ILE A 228 15.15 -6.47 -14.64
N SER A 229 14.92 -5.21 -14.26
CA SER A 229 15.52 -4.05 -14.93
C SER A 229 17.01 -3.90 -14.67
N ARG A 230 17.52 -4.53 -13.60
CA ARG A 230 18.88 -4.40 -13.10
C ARG A 230 19.33 -2.93 -12.90
N SER A 231 18.36 -2.02 -12.65
CA SER A 231 18.66 -0.60 -12.46
C SER A 231 19.58 -0.36 -11.27
N TYR A 232 19.54 -1.24 -10.25
CA TYR A 232 20.41 -1.20 -9.08
C TYR A 232 21.91 -1.37 -9.40
N GLU A 233 22.27 -1.86 -10.61
CA GLU A 233 23.67 -1.98 -11.05
C GLU A 233 24.20 -0.70 -11.70
N ARG A 234 23.32 0.24 -12.06
CA ARG A 234 23.66 1.48 -12.77
C ARG A 234 23.68 2.71 -11.88
N HIS A 235 23.20 2.59 -10.63
CA HIS A 235 23.07 3.68 -9.68
C HIS A 235 23.74 3.33 -8.35
N ASP A 236 24.25 4.33 -7.64
CA ASP A 236 24.77 4.17 -6.29
C ASP A 236 23.64 4.08 -5.26
N LEU A 237 23.41 2.87 -4.74
CA LEU A 237 22.42 2.61 -3.71
C LEU A 237 23.04 2.46 -2.30
N SER A 238 24.29 2.87 -2.09
CA SER A 238 25.01 2.71 -0.83
C SER A 238 24.37 3.42 0.37
N SER A 239 23.57 4.44 0.11
CA SER A 239 22.77 5.14 1.14
C SER A 239 21.58 4.32 1.67
N LEU A 240 21.10 3.32 0.89
CA LEU A 240 19.89 2.56 1.18
C LEU A 240 20.15 1.56 2.33
N GLN A 241 19.52 1.78 3.48
CA GLN A 241 19.71 0.98 4.69
C GLN A 241 18.59 -0.02 4.91
N LEU A 242 17.38 0.29 4.41
CA LEU A 242 16.19 -0.52 4.64
C LEU A 242 15.27 -0.49 3.42
N VAL A 243 14.92 -1.66 2.93
CA VAL A 243 13.76 -1.88 2.07
C VAL A 243 12.65 -2.49 2.91
N SER A 244 11.55 -1.77 3.08
CA SER A 244 10.35 -2.32 3.71
C SER A 244 9.30 -2.63 2.65
N TYR A 245 8.80 -3.87 2.65
CA TYR A 245 7.85 -4.35 1.63
C TYR A 245 6.61 -4.98 2.28
N GLY A 246 5.50 -4.88 1.58
CA GLY A 246 4.22 -5.41 2.04
C GLY A 246 3.13 -5.27 0.98
N THR A 247 1.88 -5.27 1.40
CA THR A 247 0.67 -5.16 0.57
C THR A 247 0.29 -6.40 -0.24
N GLU A 248 1.21 -7.31 -0.48
CA GLU A 248 1.02 -8.59 -1.17
C GLU A 248 2.07 -9.61 -0.66
N PRO A 249 1.87 -10.93 -0.85
CA PRO A 249 2.86 -11.94 -0.51
C PRO A 249 4.17 -11.73 -1.29
N MET A 250 5.31 -11.85 -0.60
CA MET A 250 6.63 -11.79 -1.21
C MET A 250 7.02 -13.16 -1.76
N PRO A 251 7.38 -13.27 -3.06
CA PRO A 251 7.94 -14.50 -3.61
C PRO A 251 9.31 -14.81 -2.99
N GLU A 252 9.53 -16.05 -2.58
CA GLU A 252 10.76 -16.49 -1.92
C GLU A 252 12.00 -16.30 -2.81
N GLY A 253 11.88 -16.65 -4.09
CA GLY A 253 12.95 -16.42 -5.07
C GLY A 253 13.26 -14.94 -5.28
N THR A 254 12.25 -14.06 -5.23
CA THR A 254 12.46 -12.61 -5.31
C THR A 254 13.20 -12.10 -4.07
N LEU A 255 12.83 -12.56 -2.88
CA LEU A 255 13.49 -12.18 -1.63
C LEU A 255 14.96 -12.61 -1.62
N THR A 256 15.25 -13.85 -2.02
CA THR A 256 16.62 -14.40 -2.13
C THR A 256 17.46 -13.57 -3.10
N ARG A 257 16.96 -13.29 -4.30
CA ARG A 257 17.67 -12.48 -5.30
C ARG A 257 17.91 -11.05 -4.84
N LEU A 258 16.95 -10.46 -4.11
CA LEU A 258 17.11 -9.13 -3.52
C LEU A 258 18.24 -9.11 -2.48
N GLY A 259 18.32 -10.11 -1.60
CA GLY A 259 19.42 -10.22 -0.63
C GLY A 259 20.80 -10.30 -1.29
N GLN A 260 20.88 -10.95 -2.47
CA GLN A 260 22.11 -11.00 -3.26
C GLN A 260 22.41 -9.67 -3.98
N ALA A 261 21.39 -9.01 -4.52
CA ALA A 261 21.51 -7.76 -5.26
C ALA A 261 21.81 -6.55 -4.34
N LEU A 262 21.30 -6.58 -3.11
CA LEU A 262 21.41 -5.49 -2.13
C LEU A 262 21.96 -6.00 -0.78
N PRO A 263 23.21 -6.53 -0.74
CA PRO A 263 23.74 -7.28 0.40
C PRO A 263 23.94 -6.43 1.67
N HIS A 264 23.96 -5.11 1.55
CA HIS A 264 24.14 -4.18 2.68
C HIS A 264 22.82 -3.54 3.14
N THR A 265 21.70 -3.91 2.50
CA THR A 265 20.37 -3.34 2.78
C THR A 265 19.53 -4.35 3.52
N ARG A 266 18.99 -3.94 4.67
CA ARG A 266 18.04 -4.79 5.41
C ARG A 266 16.73 -4.91 4.64
N LEU A 267 16.19 -6.12 4.59
CA LEU A 267 14.89 -6.43 3.99
C LEU A 267 13.89 -6.69 5.12
N LYS A 268 12.81 -5.90 5.17
CA LYS A 268 11.80 -6.01 6.23
C LYS A 268 10.41 -6.16 5.65
N GLN A 269 9.78 -7.31 5.93
CA GLN A 269 8.37 -7.48 5.63
C GLN A 269 7.52 -6.63 6.60
N THR A 270 6.56 -5.88 6.05
CA THR A 270 5.54 -5.15 6.80
C THR A 270 4.18 -5.79 6.56
N TYR A 271 3.32 -5.75 7.56
CA TYR A 271 1.94 -6.21 7.45
C TYR A 271 1.00 -5.10 7.88
N GLY A 272 -0.05 -4.87 7.11
CA GLY A 272 -1.05 -3.86 7.44
C GLY A 272 -2.20 -3.83 6.45
N LEU A 273 -3.32 -3.31 6.92
CA LEU A 273 -4.56 -3.15 6.17
C LEU A 273 -5.03 -1.70 6.32
N SER A 274 -5.77 -1.19 5.34
CA SER A 274 -6.41 0.14 5.45
C SER A 274 -7.33 0.20 6.67
N GLU A 275 -7.89 -0.92 7.05
CA GLU A 275 -8.83 -1.11 8.15
C GLU A 275 -8.18 -1.09 9.54
N LEU A 276 -6.89 -1.40 9.65
CA LEU A 276 -6.22 -1.65 10.93
C LEU A 276 -4.94 -0.83 11.13
N GLY A 277 -4.50 -0.13 10.08
CA GLY A 277 -3.16 0.48 10.06
C GLY A 277 -2.05 -0.54 9.80
N ILE A 278 -0.80 -0.14 10.03
CA ILE A 278 0.38 -0.96 9.80
C ILE A 278 0.90 -1.50 11.12
N MET A 279 0.85 -2.83 11.28
CA MET A 279 1.29 -3.53 12.47
C MET A 279 2.82 -3.61 12.51
N PRO A 280 3.45 -3.44 13.69
CA PRO A 280 4.86 -3.76 13.86
C PRO A 280 5.15 -5.23 13.54
N THR A 281 6.21 -5.45 12.77
CA THR A 281 6.68 -6.80 12.41
C THR A 281 8.16 -6.95 12.71
N LYS A 282 8.59 -8.18 12.98
CA LYS A 282 9.99 -8.55 13.10
C LYS A 282 10.25 -9.80 12.28
N SER A 283 10.97 -9.65 11.15
CA SER A 283 11.40 -10.81 10.34
C SER A 283 12.31 -11.71 11.15
N ARG A 284 12.28 -13.02 10.91
CA ARG A 284 13.16 -13.99 11.54
C ARG A 284 14.62 -13.67 11.19
N ASP A 285 14.86 -13.41 9.90
CA ASP A 285 16.08 -12.89 9.30
C ASP A 285 15.73 -12.13 8.00
N ASP A 286 16.72 -11.53 7.35
CA ASP A 286 16.52 -10.74 6.12
C ASP A 286 16.13 -11.59 4.89
N GLY A 287 16.35 -12.90 4.92
CA GLY A 287 15.97 -13.84 3.87
C GLY A 287 14.71 -14.63 4.14
N SER A 288 13.98 -14.33 5.23
CA SER A 288 12.85 -15.12 5.71
C SER A 288 11.50 -14.47 5.41
N LEU A 289 10.55 -15.30 4.98
CA LEU A 289 9.13 -14.92 4.88
C LEU A 289 8.39 -15.07 6.22
N TRP A 290 9.07 -15.55 7.27
CA TRP A 290 8.52 -15.72 8.59
C TRP A 290 8.70 -14.45 9.42
N VAL A 291 7.60 -13.94 9.97
CA VAL A 291 7.56 -12.70 10.77
C VAL A 291 6.88 -12.95 12.10
N LYS A 292 7.40 -12.34 13.17
CA LYS A 292 6.61 -12.11 14.38
C LYS A 292 5.71 -10.92 14.14
N LEU A 293 4.43 -11.10 14.44
CA LEU A 293 3.41 -10.06 14.39
C LEU A 293 3.18 -9.51 15.80
N GLY A 294 2.73 -8.24 15.88
CA GLY A 294 2.35 -7.62 17.14
C GLY A 294 3.26 -6.48 17.57
N GLY A 295 2.91 -5.86 18.68
CA GLY A 295 3.53 -4.67 19.26
C GLY A 295 2.48 -3.87 20.00
N GLU A 296 2.89 -2.73 20.57
CA GLU A 296 1.98 -1.84 21.29
C GLU A 296 0.78 -1.45 20.41
N GLY A 297 -0.43 -1.56 20.95
CA GLY A 297 -1.68 -1.27 20.23
C GLY A 297 -2.17 -2.35 19.28
N PHE A 298 -1.51 -3.53 19.22
CA PHE A 298 -1.93 -4.66 18.38
C PHE A 298 -1.97 -5.98 19.12
N SER A 299 -3.02 -6.75 18.85
CA SER A 299 -3.14 -8.16 19.25
C SER A 299 -3.58 -8.97 18.04
N TYR A 300 -3.19 -10.25 17.99
CA TYR A 300 -3.66 -11.14 16.94
C TYR A 300 -3.98 -12.53 17.49
N ARG A 301 -4.81 -13.26 16.76
CA ARG A 301 -5.07 -14.70 16.94
C ARG A 301 -5.22 -15.34 15.57
N ILE A 302 -5.13 -16.66 15.54
CA ILE A 302 -5.28 -17.43 14.30
C ILE A 302 -6.39 -18.45 14.54
N GLU A 303 -7.41 -18.40 13.69
CA GLU A 303 -8.55 -19.33 13.72
C GLU A 303 -8.72 -19.97 12.34
N ASP A 304 -8.75 -21.29 12.29
CA ASP A 304 -8.86 -22.06 11.05
C ASP A 304 -7.83 -21.66 9.98
N GLY A 305 -6.60 -21.30 10.41
CA GLY A 305 -5.53 -20.83 9.53
C GLY A 305 -5.74 -19.41 8.99
N ILE A 306 -6.71 -18.66 9.50
CA ILE A 306 -6.97 -17.26 9.14
C ILE A 306 -6.49 -16.34 10.25
N LEU A 307 -5.82 -15.27 9.87
CA LEU A 307 -5.32 -14.25 10.78
C LEU A 307 -6.44 -13.28 11.17
N TRP A 308 -6.62 -13.09 12.49
CA TRP A 308 -7.50 -12.10 13.07
C TRP A 308 -6.68 -11.10 13.85
N ILE A 309 -7.01 -9.82 13.75
CA ILE A 309 -6.25 -8.73 14.36
C ILE A 309 -7.17 -7.76 15.06
N ARG A 310 -6.78 -7.35 16.27
CA ARG A 310 -7.33 -6.21 16.97
C ARG A 310 -6.27 -5.11 17.03
N SER A 311 -6.66 -3.87 16.70
CA SER A 311 -5.79 -2.70 16.65
C SER A 311 -6.44 -1.50 17.31
N ASP A 312 -5.66 -0.72 18.08
CA ASP A 312 -6.11 0.55 18.64
C ASP A 312 -6.37 1.59 17.54
N MET A 313 -5.78 1.38 16.34
CA MET A 313 -6.00 2.19 15.15
C MET A 313 -7.06 1.62 14.21
N ALA A 314 -7.84 0.61 14.66
CA ALA A 314 -8.86 0.00 13.83
C ALA A 314 -9.84 1.05 13.31
N MET A 315 -10.29 0.86 12.07
CA MET A 315 -11.35 1.69 11.49
C MET A 315 -12.60 1.66 12.36
N LEU A 316 -13.40 2.70 12.29
CA LEU A 316 -14.72 2.74 12.90
C LEU A 316 -15.70 1.80 12.19
N GLY A 317 -15.56 1.67 10.87
CA GLY A 317 -16.37 0.81 10.03
C GLY A 317 -16.16 1.11 8.56
N TYR A 318 -16.95 0.45 7.71
CA TYR A 318 -17.07 0.78 6.28
C TYR A 318 -18.32 1.62 6.05
N LEU A 319 -18.25 2.57 5.11
CA LEU A 319 -19.41 3.34 4.68
C LEU A 319 -20.42 2.49 3.87
N ASN A 320 -19.93 1.48 3.16
CA ASN A 320 -20.70 0.76 2.15
C ASN A 320 -20.64 -0.76 2.27
N ALA A 321 -20.22 -1.28 3.41
CA ALA A 321 -20.16 -2.72 3.68
C ALA A 321 -20.19 -2.98 5.19
N PRO A 322 -20.65 -4.16 5.64
CA PRO A 322 -20.48 -4.57 7.03
C PRO A 322 -18.98 -4.77 7.34
N ALA A 323 -18.59 -4.34 8.53
CA ALA A 323 -17.23 -4.56 9.03
C ALA A 323 -17.15 -5.97 9.67
N PRO A 324 -16.14 -6.78 9.32
CA PRO A 324 -15.99 -8.13 9.83
C PRO A 324 -15.25 -8.17 11.19
N PHE A 325 -15.72 -7.39 12.15
CA PHE A 325 -15.29 -7.46 13.54
C PHE A 325 -16.14 -8.46 14.30
N ASP A 326 -15.53 -9.17 15.23
CA ASP A 326 -16.26 -9.95 16.22
C ASP A 326 -16.58 -9.14 17.50
N ASP A 327 -17.23 -9.78 18.46
CA ASP A 327 -17.64 -9.17 19.73
C ASP A 327 -16.45 -8.75 20.62
N GLU A 328 -15.24 -9.30 20.38
CA GLU A 328 -14.00 -8.95 21.07
C GLU A 328 -13.19 -7.85 20.35
N GLY A 329 -13.70 -7.36 19.22
CA GLY A 329 -13.07 -6.32 18.39
C GLY A 329 -11.93 -6.85 17.51
N PHE A 330 -11.83 -8.16 17.26
CA PHE A 330 -10.91 -8.69 16.28
C PHE A 330 -11.50 -8.62 14.88
N PHE A 331 -10.70 -8.11 13.96
CA PHE A 331 -11.02 -8.02 12.55
C PHE A 331 -10.59 -9.29 11.82
N ASN A 332 -11.50 -9.91 11.09
CA ASN A 332 -11.20 -11.02 10.20
C ASN A 332 -10.48 -10.51 8.95
N THR A 333 -9.17 -10.70 8.86
CA THR A 333 -8.38 -10.19 7.74
C THR A 333 -8.63 -10.93 6.43
N GLN A 334 -9.16 -12.14 6.49
CA GLN A 334 -9.25 -13.09 5.39
C GLN A 334 -7.88 -13.53 4.84
N ASP A 335 -6.79 -13.19 5.51
CA ASP A 335 -5.45 -13.64 5.13
C ASP A 335 -5.15 -14.99 5.78
N ALA A 336 -4.85 -15.97 4.93
CA ALA A 336 -4.44 -17.29 5.37
C ALA A 336 -2.97 -17.29 5.77
N VAL A 337 -2.66 -18.01 6.84
CA VAL A 337 -1.32 -18.03 7.42
C VAL A 337 -0.90 -19.43 7.85
N GLU A 338 0.40 -19.65 7.85
CA GLU A 338 1.07 -20.76 8.56
C GLU A 338 1.77 -20.25 9.81
N THR A 339 2.00 -21.13 10.77
CA THR A 339 2.69 -20.83 12.03
C THR A 339 3.88 -21.74 12.26
N ASP A 340 4.97 -21.16 12.78
CA ASP A 340 6.14 -21.89 13.28
C ASP A 340 6.59 -21.22 14.59
N GLY A 341 6.14 -21.76 15.71
CA GLY A 341 6.27 -21.14 17.02
C GLY A 341 5.58 -19.77 17.05
N ASP A 342 6.34 -18.72 17.38
CA ASP A 342 5.85 -17.33 17.40
C ASP A 342 5.86 -16.65 16.02
N TYR A 343 6.31 -17.34 14.98
CA TYR A 343 6.41 -16.77 13.64
C TYR A 343 5.22 -17.17 12.79
N VAL A 344 4.84 -16.23 11.93
CA VAL A 344 3.72 -16.35 11.00
C VAL A 344 4.24 -16.12 9.57
N ARG A 345 3.79 -16.94 8.63
CA ARG A 345 4.00 -16.75 7.18
C ARG A 345 2.67 -16.48 6.52
N ILE A 346 2.59 -15.40 5.76
CA ILE A 346 1.37 -15.02 5.03
C ILE A 346 1.33 -15.79 3.71
N LEU A 347 0.27 -16.55 3.49
CA LEU A 347 0.08 -17.36 2.28
C LEU A 347 -0.69 -16.63 1.17
N GLY A 348 -1.62 -15.76 1.57
CA GLY A 348 -2.49 -15.02 0.66
C GLY A 348 -3.92 -14.93 1.19
N ARG A 349 -4.83 -14.40 0.38
CA ARG A 349 -6.23 -14.24 0.79
C ARG A 349 -7.06 -15.49 0.59
N LYS A 350 -7.94 -15.80 1.54
CA LYS A 350 -8.91 -16.89 1.43
C LYS A 350 -9.81 -16.76 0.19
N SER A 351 -10.14 -15.52 -0.19
CA SER A 351 -10.94 -15.24 -1.40
C SER A 351 -10.22 -15.52 -2.72
N GLU A 352 -8.89 -15.60 -2.71
CA GLU A 352 -8.06 -15.93 -3.87
C GLU A 352 -7.73 -17.42 -3.98
N LEU A 353 -8.14 -18.20 -2.97
CA LEU A 353 -7.91 -19.64 -2.90
C LEU A 353 -8.55 -20.35 -4.09
N ILE A 354 -7.78 -21.15 -4.80
CA ILE A 354 -8.24 -21.97 -5.90
C ILE A 354 -8.60 -23.34 -5.34
N ASN A 355 -9.85 -23.78 -5.54
CA ASN A 355 -10.30 -25.09 -5.10
C ASN A 355 -10.31 -26.07 -6.29
N VAL A 356 -9.32 -26.96 -6.32
CA VAL A 356 -9.16 -27.98 -7.36
C VAL A 356 -9.61 -29.32 -6.82
N ALA A 357 -10.83 -29.76 -7.13
CA ALA A 357 -11.40 -31.04 -6.67
C ALA A 357 -11.36 -31.22 -5.13
N GLY A 358 -11.53 -30.15 -4.36
CA GLY A 358 -11.46 -30.16 -2.90
C GLY A 358 -10.09 -29.77 -2.31
N GLU A 359 -9.04 -29.84 -3.11
CA GLU A 359 -7.69 -29.41 -2.71
C GLU A 359 -7.52 -27.91 -2.80
N LYS A 360 -6.83 -27.33 -1.81
CA LYS A 360 -6.62 -25.87 -1.69
C LYS A 360 -5.29 -25.48 -2.32
N VAL A 361 -5.32 -24.53 -3.26
CA VAL A 361 -4.12 -23.98 -3.91
C VAL A 361 -4.06 -22.46 -3.70
N TYR A 362 -3.02 -21.97 -3.04
CA TYR A 362 -2.76 -20.55 -2.96
C TYR A 362 -2.04 -20.09 -4.23
N PRO A 363 -2.52 -19.04 -4.91
CA PRO A 363 -1.86 -18.50 -6.11
C PRO A 363 -0.37 -18.26 -5.93
N SER A 364 0.05 -17.73 -4.78
CA SER A 364 1.44 -17.43 -4.43
C SER A 364 2.38 -18.65 -4.47
N GLU A 365 1.88 -19.85 -4.12
CA GLU A 365 2.68 -21.08 -4.17
C GLU A 365 3.11 -21.41 -5.61
N VAL A 366 2.16 -21.29 -6.53
CA VAL A 366 2.42 -21.55 -7.96
C VAL A 366 3.22 -20.41 -8.59
N GLU A 367 2.90 -19.16 -8.25
CA GLU A 367 3.65 -17.98 -8.70
C GLU A 367 5.14 -18.06 -8.29
N ASN A 368 5.44 -18.53 -7.07
CA ASN A 368 6.80 -18.72 -6.59
C ASN A 368 7.59 -19.67 -7.49
N VAL A 369 7.01 -20.80 -7.86
CA VAL A 369 7.64 -21.79 -8.74
C VAL A 369 7.83 -21.26 -10.16
N LEU A 370 6.85 -20.49 -10.66
CA LEU A 370 6.96 -19.84 -11.98
C LEU A 370 8.09 -18.81 -12.04
N LEU A 371 8.28 -18.04 -10.96
CA LEU A 371 9.33 -17.01 -10.86
C LEU A 371 10.73 -17.57 -10.63
N GLU A 372 10.91 -18.89 -10.44
CA GLU A 372 12.23 -19.55 -10.47
C GLU A 372 12.83 -19.60 -11.87
N LEU A 373 12.00 -19.46 -12.92
CA LEU A 373 12.46 -19.49 -14.31
C LEU A 373 13.04 -18.12 -14.70
N ASP A 374 14.31 -18.06 -15.06
CA ASP A 374 15.02 -16.80 -15.37
C ASP A 374 14.38 -15.99 -16.51
N TYR A 375 13.64 -16.65 -17.41
CA TYR A 375 12.93 -16.00 -18.50
C TYR A 375 11.51 -15.54 -18.12
N VAL A 376 11.05 -15.80 -16.88
CA VAL A 376 9.77 -15.33 -16.37
C VAL A 376 9.96 -14.01 -15.63
N ALA A 377 9.41 -12.96 -16.21
CA ALA A 377 9.44 -11.62 -15.61
C ALA A 377 8.41 -11.46 -14.50
N ASP A 378 7.18 -11.95 -14.72
CA ASP A 378 6.11 -11.92 -13.73
C ASP A 378 5.11 -13.05 -14.01
N ALA A 379 4.35 -13.42 -13.00
CA ALA A 379 3.31 -14.43 -13.11
C ALA A 379 2.11 -14.08 -12.23
N VAL A 380 0.92 -14.23 -12.79
CA VAL A 380 -0.35 -14.10 -12.07
C VAL A 380 -1.11 -15.40 -12.17
N VAL A 381 -1.45 -15.97 -11.03
CA VAL A 381 -2.17 -17.25 -10.94
C VAL A 381 -3.58 -17.02 -10.41
N SER A 382 -4.56 -17.67 -11.03
CA SER A 382 -5.96 -17.60 -10.66
C SER A 382 -6.68 -18.92 -10.92
N GLY A 383 -7.86 -19.09 -10.32
CA GLY A 383 -8.75 -20.22 -10.61
C GLY A 383 -9.54 -19.96 -11.91
N ARG A 384 -9.61 -20.98 -12.78
CA ARG A 384 -10.53 -20.99 -13.91
C ARG A 384 -11.62 -22.05 -13.67
N PRO A 385 -12.91 -21.75 -13.90
CA PRO A 385 -13.99 -22.73 -13.78
C PRO A 385 -13.75 -24.00 -14.63
N SER A 386 -14.04 -25.17 -14.04
CA SER A 386 -13.92 -26.48 -14.66
C SER A 386 -15.12 -27.33 -14.28
N HIS A 387 -15.77 -27.96 -15.23
CA HIS A 387 -16.91 -28.83 -14.99
C HIS A 387 -16.52 -30.15 -14.26
N VAL A 388 -15.22 -30.50 -14.27
CA VAL A 388 -14.73 -31.76 -13.68
C VAL A 388 -14.24 -31.55 -12.24
N THR A 389 -13.48 -30.50 -12.00
CA THR A 389 -12.76 -30.24 -10.73
C THR A 389 -13.29 -29.03 -9.98
N GLY A 390 -14.38 -28.40 -10.45
CA GLY A 390 -14.86 -27.12 -9.94
C GLY A 390 -13.98 -25.97 -10.46
N GLN A 391 -12.67 -26.01 -10.16
CA GLN A 391 -11.67 -25.08 -10.69
C GLN A 391 -10.43 -25.83 -11.17
N VAL A 392 -9.65 -25.18 -12.03
CA VAL A 392 -8.28 -25.55 -12.39
C VAL A 392 -7.37 -24.33 -12.26
N VAL A 393 -6.09 -24.58 -12.06
CA VAL A 393 -5.09 -23.51 -11.98
C VAL A 393 -4.82 -22.95 -13.37
N LYS A 394 -4.97 -21.63 -13.51
CA LYS A 394 -4.59 -20.83 -14.68
C LYS A 394 -3.41 -19.93 -14.29
N ALA A 395 -2.37 -19.87 -15.13
CA ALA A 395 -1.26 -18.93 -15.00
C ALA A 395 -1.19 -18.00 -16.23
N ILE A 396 -1.06 -16.71 -15.98
CA ILE A 396 -0.69 -15.70 -16.97
C ILE A 396 0.77 -15.35 -16.67
N VAL A 397 1.65 -15.54 -17.65
CA VAL A 397 3.09 -15.42 -17.45
C VAL A 397 3.66 -14.36 -18.40
N ARG A 398 4.27 -13.33 -17.82
CA ARG A 398 5.02 -12.31 -18.57
C ARG A 398 6.48 -12.75 -18.67
N LEU A 399 7.03 -12.74 -19.86
CA LEU A 399 8.43 -13.13 -20.11
C LEU A 399 9.36 -11.91 -20.17
N THR A 400 10.65 -12.16 -19.95
CA THR A 400 11.71 -11.14 -20.01
C THR A 400 12.07 -10.74 -21.45
N GLY A 401 11.66 -11.51 -22.45
CA GLY A 401 11.94 -11.29 -23.87
C GLY A 401 10.84 -11.77 -24.79
N PRO A 402 11.01 -11.58 -26.12
CA PRO A 402 10.05 -12.03 -27.10
C PRO A 402 9.90 -13.57 -27.09
N VAL A 403 8.75 -14.05 -27.52
CA VAL A 403 8.37 -15.47 -27.54
C VAL A 403 8.36 -15.97 -28.97
N ASP A 404 9.28 -16.87 -29.33
CA ASP A 404 9.31 -17.47 -30.65
C ASP A 404 8.23 -18.55 -30.82
N ASP A 405 8.02 -19.39 -29.78
CA ASP A 405 6.99 -20.42 -29.74
C ASP A 405 6.27 -20.43 -28.38
N ALA A 406 5.10 -19.78 -28.33
CA ALA A 406 4.29 -19.71 -27.12
C ALA A 406 3.79 -21.08 -26.63
N ARG A 407 3.60 -22.06 -27.55
CA ARG A 407 3.16 -23.42 -27.19
C ARG A 407 4.31 -24.22 -26.54
N ALA A 408 5.51 -24.17 -27.12
CA ALA A 408 6.68 -24.82 -26.52
C ALA A 408 7.01 -24.20 -25.17
N THR A 409 6.98 -22.88 -25.06
CA THR A 409 7.21 -22.14 -23.78
C THR A 409 6.18 -22.54 -22.72
N SER A 410 4.89 -22.55 -23.05
CA SER A 410 3.84 -22.97 -22.11
C SER A 410 4.02 -24.43 -21.67
N ARG A 411 4.49 -25.32 -22.55
CA ARG A 411 4.79 -26.71 -22.20
C ARG A 411 5.97 -26.79 -21.22
N ALA A 412 7.08 -26.09 -21.51
CA ALA A 412 8.25 -26.07 -20.64
C ALA A 412 7.94 -25.53 -19.23
N ILE A 413 7.12 -24.47 -19.15
CA ILE A 413 6.62 -23.93 -17.90
C ILE A 413 5.82 -24.97 -17.11
N ARG A 414 4.91 -25.68 -17.74
CA ARG A 414 4.12 -26.74 -17.09
C ARG A 414 4.98 -27.90 -16.64
N GLU A 415 5.96 -28.32 -17.42
CA GLU A 415 6.92 -29.37 -17.04
C GLU A 415 7.77 -28.94 -15.84
N HIS A 416 8.19 -27.66 -15.77
CA HIS A 416 8.87 -27.12 -14.60
C HIS A 416 7.99 -27.19 -13.35
N CYS A 417 6.74 -26.71 -13.42
CA CYS A 417 5.78 -26.79 -12.33
C CYS A 417 5.51 -28.24 -11.89
N ALA A 418 5.38 -29.17 -12.84
CA ALA A 418 5.11 -30.58 -12.52
C ALA A 418 6.27 -31.28 -11.76
N ARG A 419 7.49 -30.77 -11.83
CA ARG A 419 8.64 -31.27 -11.05
C ARG A 419 8.73 -30.70 -9.63
N ARG A 420 7.98 -29.63 -9.33
CA ARG A 420 8.11 -28.84 -8.10
C ARG A 420 6.83 -28.80 -7.25
N LEU A 421 5.67 -29.06 -7.90
CA LEU A 421 4.36 -28.94 -7.27
C LEU A 421 3.59 -30.27 -7.35
N GLU A 422 2.66 -30.46 -6.44
CA GLU A 422 1.68 -31.53 -6.51
C GLU A 422 0.81 -31.37 -7.77
N ALA A 423 0.34 -32.49 -8.32
CA ALA A 423 -0.34 -32.54 -9.62
C ALA A 423 -1.53 -31.58 -9.73
N PHE A 424 -2.29 -31.38 -8.65
CA PHE A 424 -3.45 -30.50 -8.63
C PHE A 424 -3.07 -28.99 -8.63
N LYS A 425 -1.84 -28.64 -8.23
CA LYS A 425 -1.29 -27.27 -8.27
C LYS A 425 -0.71 -26.88 -9.62
N VAL A 426 -0.42 -27.86 -10.49
CA VAL A 426 0.19 -27.59 -11.79
C VAL A 426 -0.78 -26.83 -12.70
N PRO A 427 -0.41 -25.68 -13.28
CA PRO A 427 -1.28 -24.92 -14.16
C PRO A 427 -1.73 -25.74 -15.38
N VAL A 428 -3.05 -25.91 -15.52
CA VAL A 428 -3.65 -26.55 -16.71
C VAL A 428 -3.61 -25.60 -17.90
N VAL A 429 -3.80 -24.30 -17.64
CA VAL A 429 -3.76 -23.24 -18.63
C VAL A 429 -2.58 -22.32 -18.34
N VAL A 430 -1.69 -22.16 -19.31
CA VAL A 430 -0.58 -21.18 -19.25
C VAL A 430 -0.70 -20.26 -20.46
N GLU A 431 -0.98 -19.00 -20.17
CA GLU A 431 -1.03 -17.92 -21.16
C GLU A 431 0.23 -17.07 -21.04
N VAL A 432 0.93 -16.88 -22.15
CA VAL A 432 2.11 -16.03 -22.21
C VAL A 432 1.71 -14.64 -22.72
N THR A 433 2.18 -13.60 -22.05
CA THR A 433 1.88 -12.20 -22.38
C THR A 433 3.13 -11.33 -22.36
N THR A 434 3.07 -10.21 -23.08
CA THR A 434 4.03 -9.12 -22.99
C THR A 434 3.44 -7.89 -22.28
N ALA A 435 2.11 -7.91 -22.01
CA ALA A 435 1.43 -6.84 -21.30
C ALA A 435 1.77 -6.85 -19.80
N ASP A 436 1.65 -5.70 -19.16
CA ASP A 436 1.82 -5.58 -17.71
C ASP A 436 0.72 -6.33 -16.97
N THR A 437 1.12 -7.02 -15.92
CA THR A 437 0.27 -7.87 -15.07
C THR A 437 -0.09 -7.22 -13.74
N HIS A 438 0.27 -5.94 -13.56
CA HIS A 438 0.06 -5.18 -12.35
C HIS A 438 -0.67 -3.85 -12.58
N SER A 439 -1.29 -3.33 -11.53
CA SER A 439 -1.95 -2.03 -11.50
C SER A 439 -0.95 -0.89 -11.31
N ASP A 440 -1.41 0.36 -11.46
CA ASP A 440 -0.65 1.59 -11.16
C ASP A 440 -0.19 1.67 -9.68
N ARG A 441 -0.78 0.86 -8.80
CA ARG A 441 -0.37 0.69 -7.40
C ARG A 441 0.67 -0.41 -7.20
N PHE A 442 1.25 -0.95 -8.27
CA PHE A 442 2.20 -2.07 -8.25
C PHE A 442 1.66 -3.29 -7.49
N LYS A 443 0.41 -3.66 -7.74
CA LYS A 443 -0.23 -4.89 -7.24
C LYS A 443 -0.68 -5.75 -8.41
N LYS A 444 -0.54 -7.07 -8.25
CA LYS A 444 -0.97 -8.05 -9.26
C LYS A 444 -2.48 -7.95 -9.53
N ILE A 445 -2.86 -7.96 -10.81
CA ILE A 445 -4.26 -7.94 -11.23
C ILE A 445 -4.72 -9.39 -11.36
N ARG A 446 -5.43 -9.90 -10.35
CA ARG A 446 -5.99 -11.26 -10.32
C ARG A 446 -7.46 -11.34 -10.71
N SER A 447 -8.06 -10.24 -11.15
CA SER A 447 -9.46 -10.24 -11.57
C SER A 447 -9.66 -11.22 -12.70
N ALA A 448 -10.65 -12.11 -12.57
CA ALA A 448 -11.06 -13.02 -13.63
C ALA A 448 -11.43 -12.21 -14.88
N VAL A 449 -10.73 -12.44 -15.96
CA VAL A 449 -11.18 -12.13 -17.30
C VAL A 449 -12.10 -13.27 -17.77
#